data_431597f192b438f6ab84f0a03928cd04
#
_entry.id   431597f192b438f6ab84f0a03928cd04
#
_cell.length_a   1.000
_cell.length_b   1.000
_cell.length_c   1.000
_cell.angle_alpha   90.00
_cell.angle_beta   90.00
_cell.angle_gamma   90.00
#
_symmetry.space_group_name_H-M   'P 1'
#
loop_
_entity.id
_entity.type
_entity.pdbx_description
1 polymer ?
#
loop_
_entity_poly.entity_id
_entity_poly.type
_entity_poly.pdbx_seq_one_letter_code
_entity_poly.pdbx_strand_id
1 'polypeptide(L)'
;AAALGAVGELPLAERPQAPNRFNVDVPGRKWQQIGLFAGRLQFARPVVHWLDWCSGKGHLGRLLAHAGQPLTCLEHDPALVADGQRLSDRLGLSAHHLRQDVLAADCAERLLPGHTPVALHACGELHLRLLRLASQAGCRQLAVAPCCYNRIPGPFYQPLSQTAGRSLLALSLDDLRLPLSETVTASQRVRRQRDQSMARRLGFDLLQRELRGIDQYLSVPSLPVAWLERPYADYCRELAVLKGLPEPAA
;
A
#
# COMPACT_ATOMS: atom_id res chain seq x y z
N ALA A 1 14.36 9.17 19.39
CA ALA A 1 13.04 8.83 18.81
C ALA A 1 12.54 9.95 17.87
N ALA A 2 12.66 11.24 18.23
CA ALA A 2 12.18 12.35 17.38
C ALA A 2 12.93 12.46 16.03
N ALA A 3 14.21 12.11 15.96
CA ALA A 3 14.98 12.17 14.72
C ALA A 3 14.63 11.07 13.71
N LEU A 4 14.05 9.96 14.16
CA LEU A 4 13.60 8.85 13.30
C LEU A 4 12.24 9.10 12.66
N GLY A 5 11.46 10.06 13.16
CA GLY A 5 10.14 10.42 12.65
C GLY A 5 10.14 11.59 11.67
N ALA A 6 11.26 12.24 11.43
CA ALA A 6 11.37 13.33 10.46
C ALA A 6 11.43 12.74 9.04
N VAL A 7 10.27 12.47 8.47
CA VAL A 7 10.15 12.15 7.03
C VAL A 7 10.26 13.47 6.27
N GLY A 8 11.31 13.60 5.45
CA GLY A 8 11.45 14.75 4.56
C GLY A 8 10.23 14.87 3.64
N GLU A 9 9.68 16.06 3.50
CA GLU A 9 8.60 16.30 2.53
C GLU A 9 9.17 16.14 1.12
N LEU A 10 8.51 15.32 0.31
CA LEU A 10 8.82 15.25 -1.11
C LEU A 10 8.42 16.58 -1.76
N PRO A 11 9.25 17.12 -2.66
CA PRO A 11 8.94 18.37 -3.35
C PRO A 11 7.60 18.26 -4.08
N LEU A 12 6.79 19.32 -4.05
CA LEU A 12 5.59 19.45 -4.85
C LEU A 12 6.02 19.88 -6.26
N ALA A 13 6.00 18.96 -7.20
CA ALA A 13 5.92 19.33 -8.60
C ALA A 13 4.48 19.75 -8.93
N GLU A 14 4.29 20.54 -9.99
CA GLU A 14 2.96 20.79 -10.51
C GLU A 14 2.28 19.47 -10.86
N ARG A 15 1.03 19.28 -10.42
CA ARG A 15 0.26 18.10 -10.81
C ARG A 15 0.17 18.06 -12.32
N PRO A 16 0.51 16.95 -12.99
CA PRO A 16 0.27 16.84 -14.41
C PRO A 16 -1.21 17.17 -14.69
N GLN A 17 -1.45 18.18 -15.49
CA GLN A 17 -2.81 18.49 -15.94
C GLN A 17 -3.23 17.37 -16.88
N ALA A 18 -4.07 16.48 -16.36
CA ALA A 18 -4.59 15.41 -17.18
C ALA A 18 -5.53 15.95 -18.26
N PRO A 19 -5.30 15.63 -19.53
CA PRO A 19 -6.26 15.95 -20.57
C PRO A 19 -7.64 15.33 -20.27
N ASN A 20 -8.68 15.86 -20.89
CA ASN A 20 -10.03 15.31 -20.78
C ASN A 20 -10.05 13.80 -21.08
N ARG A 21 -10.88 13.05 -20.36
CA ARG A 21 -11.09 11.59 -20.51
C ARG A 21 -9.98 10.69 -19.96
N PHE A 22 -8.92 11.19 -19.34
CA PHE A 22 -7.91 10.33 -18.69
C PHE A 22 -8.44 9.63 -17.42
N ASN A 23 -9.47 10.18 -16.80
CA ASN A 23 -10.13 9.66 -15.61
C ASN A 23 -11.32 8.73 -15.91
N VAL A 24 -11.56 8.36 -17.16
CA VAL A 24 -12.63 7.43 -17.52
C VAL A 24 -12.34 6.06 -16.88
N ASP A 25 -13.39 5.43 -16.32
CA ASP A 25 -13.34 4.13 -15.65
C ASP A 25 -12.40 4.07 -14.41
N VAL A 26 -12.11 5.22 -13.78
CA VAL A 26 -11.35 5.30 -12.55
C VAL A 26 -12.20 5.82 -11.40
N PRO A 27 -12.33 5.10 -10.27
CA PRO A 27 -12.97 5.65 -9.07
C PRO A 27 -12.28 6.95 -8.63
N GLY A 28 -13.04 7.97 -8.28
CA GLY A 28 -12.53 9.32 -7.99
C GLY A 28 -11.39 9.34 -6.97
N ARG A 29 -11.47 8.51 -5.90
CA ARG A 29 -10.40 8.37 -4.90
C ARG A 29 -9.11 7.82 -5.51
N LYS A 30 -9.20 6.80 -6.35
CA LYS A 30 -8.03 6.23 -7.04
C LYS A 30 -7.39 7.26 -7.96
N TRP A 31 -8.22 8.05 -8.67
CA TRP A 31 -7.73 9.13 -9.52
C TRP A 31 -6.99 10.21 -8.73
N GLN A 32 -7.50 10.60 -7.56
CA GLN A 32 -6.80 11.52 -6.66
C GLN A 32 -5.44 10.98 -6.22
N GLN A 33 -5.35 9.69 -5.85
CA GLN A 33 -4.08 9.07 -5.46
C GLN A 33 -3.08 9.06 -6.62
N ILE A 34 -3.52 8.73 -7.83
CA ILE A 34 -2.69 8.75 -9.04
C ILE A 34 -2.16 10.17 -9.28
N GLY A 35 -3.02 11.19 -9.22
CA GLY A 35 -2.61 12.59 -9.42
C GLY A 35 -1.65 13.10 -8.35
N LEU A 36 -1.85 12.71 -7.08
CA LEU A 36 -0.95 13.05 -5.98
C LEU A 36 0.42 12.37 -6.15
N PHE A 37 0.45 11.09 -6.50
CA PHE A 37 1.69 10.37 -6.73
C PHE A 37 2.44 10.98 -7.92
N ALA A 38 1.79 11.15 -9.06
CA ALA A 38 2.39 11.74 -10.25
C ALA A 38 2.95 13.15 -10.00
N GLY A 39 2.22 13.99 -9.23
CA GLY A 39 2.65 15.35 -8.87
C GLY A 39 3.81 15.42 -7.87
N ARG A 40 4.24 14.30 -7.31
CA ARG A 40 5.41 14.23 -6.41
C ARG A 40 6.65 13.65 -7.09
N LEU A 41 6.52 13.22 -8.36
CA LEU A 41 7.63 12.64 -9.09
C LEU A 41 8.55 13.74 -9.62
N GLN A 42 9.76 13.79 -9.08
CA GLN A 42 10.87 14.61 -9.60
C GLN A 42 12.06 13.70 -9.84
N PHE A 43 12.40 13.51 -11.09
CA PHE A 43 13.54 12.69 -11.47
C PHE A 43 14.75 13.56 -11.85
N ALA A 44 15.93 13.10 -11.48
CA ALA A 44 17.18 13.80 -11.79
C ALA A 44 17.50 13.80 -13.30
N ARG A 45 16.85 12.93 -14.07
CA ARG A 45 17.05 12.77 -15.51
C ARG A 45 15.72 12.77 -16.24
N PRO A 46 15.67 13.27 -17.48
CA PRO A 46 14.49 13.14 -18.32
C PRO A 46 14.07 11.66 -18.45
N VAL A 47 12.78 11.41 -18.39
CA VAL A 47 12.22 10.08 -18.58
C VAL A 47 12.18 9.77 -20.06
N VAL A 48 12.80 8.65 -20.45
CA VAL A 48 12.84 8.18 -21.85
C VAL A 48 11.72 7.19 -22.12
N HIS A 49 11.41 6.32 -21.16
CA HIS A 49 10.39 5.28 -21.29
C HIS A 49 9.79 4.96 -19.91
N TRP A 50 8.47 5.05 -19.78
CA TRP A 50 7.76 4.67 -18.57
C TRP A 50 7.49 3.16 -18.52
N LEU A 51 7.71 2.55 -17.37
CA LEU A 51 7.27 1.17 -17.11
C LEU A 51 6.33 1.19 -15.91
N ASP A 52 5.04 0.94 -16.13
CA ASP A 52 4.01 0.88 -15.08
C ASP A 52 3.87 -0.57 -14.58
N TRP A 53 4.29 -0.79 -13.33
CA TRP A 53 4.41 -2.10 -12.72
C TRP A 53 3.16 -2.47 -11.92
N CYS A 54 2.55 -3.64 -12.19
CA CYS A 54 1.23 -4.02 -11.66
C CYS A 54 0.17 -2.96 -12.03
N SER A 55 0.14 -2.60 -13.28
CA SER A 55 -0.50 -1.39 -13.79
C SER A 55 -2.03 -1.39 -13.70
N GLY A 56 -2.66 -2.55 -13.51
CA GLY A 56 -4.10 -2.68 -13.72
C GLY A 56 -4.47 -2.24 -15.13
N LYS A 57 -5.39 -1.28 -15.26
CA LYS A 57 -5.72 -0.68 -16.57
C LYS A 57 -4.72 0.39 -17.03
N GLY A 58 -3.59 0.60 -16.36
CA GLY A 58 -2.54 1.53 -16.75
C GLY A 58 -2.89 3.01 -16.56
N HIS A 59 -3.73 3.35 -15.60
CA HIS A 59 -4.14 4.75 -15.37
C HIS A 59 -3.00 5.66 -14.96
N LEU A 60 -2.07 5.17 -14.10
CA LEU A 60 -0.88 5.90 -13.71
C LEU A 60 0.05 6.09 -14.92
N GLY A 61 0.40 5.00 -15.59
CA GLY A 61 1.29 5.04 -16.75
C GLY A 61 0.79 5.98 -17.82
N ARG A 62 -0.50 5.93 -18.18
CA ARG A 62 -1.10 6.86 -19.13
C ARG A 62 -0.98 8.32 -18.72
N LEU A 63 -1.25 8.63 -17.44
CA LEU A 63 -1.11 10.01 -16.94
C LEU A 63 0.34 10.50 -17.07
N LEU A 64 1.32 9.66 -16.78
CA LEU A 64 2.73 10.01 -16.86
C LEU A 64 3.23 10.12 -18.30
N ALA A 65 2.74 9.25 -19.19
CA ALA A 65 3.18 9.19 -20.60
C ALA A 65 2.45 10.17 -21.53
N HIS A 66 1.49 10.96 -21.01
CA HIS A 66 0.70 11.84 -21.89
C HIS A 66 1.51 12.95 -22.57
N ALA A 67 2.70 13.25 -22.07
CA ALA A 67 3.64 14.19 -22.68
C ALA A 67 4.40 13.59 -23.89
N GLY A 68 4.10 12.34 -24.28
CA GLY A 68 4.63 11.71 -25.50
C GLY A 68 5.69 10.64 -25.29
N GLN A 69 6.08 10.35 -24.03
CA GLN A 69 7.03 9.26 -23.78
C GLN A 69 6.37 7.89 -24.01
N PRO A 70 7.12 6.90 -24.54
CA PRO A 70 6.67 5.51 -24.61
C PRO A 70 6.31 4.94 -23.24
N LEU A 71 5.32 4.04 -23.21
CA LEU A 71 4.84 3.39 -22.02
C LEU A 71 4.77 1.87 -22.20
N THR A 72 5.30 1.13 -21.25
CA THR A 72 5.04 -0.30 -21.08
C THR A 72 4.31 -0.53 -19.77
N CYS A 73 3.16 -1.21 -19.83
CA CYS A 73 2.37 -1.60 -18.67
C CYS A 73 2.48 -3.12 -18.46
N LEU A 74 2.82 -3.55 -17.26
CA LEU A 74 2.87 -4.96 -16.89
C LEU A 74 1.71 -5.29 -15.94
N GLU A 75 0.85 -6.23 -16.33
CA GLU A 75 -0.31 -6.64 -15.55
C GLU A 75 -0.55 -8.15 -15.73
N HIS A 76 -0.91 -8.83 -14.64
CA HIS A 76 -1.17 -10.28 -14.65
C HIS A 76 -2.54 -10.63 -15.26
N ASP A 77 -3.57 -9.82 -14.97
CA ASP A 77 -4.95 -10.05 -15.42
C ASP A 77 -5.12 -9.68 -16.90
N PRO A 78 -5.43 -10.66 -17.78
CA PRO A 78 -5.58 -10.41 -19.20
C PRO A 78 -6.75 -9.47 -19.54
N ALA A 79 -7.80 -9.43 -18.73
CA ALA A 79 -8.92 -8.52 -18.95
C ALA A 79 -8.50 -7.06 -18.68
N LEU A 80 -7.72 -6.83 -17.63
CA LEU A 80 -7.18 -5.50 -17.34
C LEU A 80 -6.16 -5.05 -18.38
N VAL A 81 -5.34 -5.97 -18.90
CA VAL A 81 -4.42 -5.71 -20.02
C VAL A 81 -5.18 -5.25 -21.26
N ALA A 82 -6.21 -5.99 -21.68
CA ALA A 82 -7.03 -5.66 -22.85
C ALA A 82 -7.75 -4.31 -22.67
N ASP A 83 -8.33 -4.06 -21.50
CA ASP A 83 -8.98 -2.79 -21.16
C ASP A 83 -7.98 -1.64 -21.19
N GLY A 84 -6.80 -1.85 -20.61
CA GLY A 84 -5.72 -0.86 -20.57
C GLY A 84 -5.26 -0.47 -21.97
N GLN A 85 -5.04 -1.45 -22.84
CA GLN A 85 -4.62 -1.21 -24.24
C GLN A 85 -5.69 -0.38 -24.97
N ARG A 86 -6.97 -0.80 -24.90
CA ARG A 86 -8.08 -0.05 -25.53
C ARG A 86 -8.16 1.40 -25.06
N LEU A 87 -7.93 1.65 -23.75
CA LEU A 87 -7.93 3.00 -23.21
C LEU A 87 -6.74 3.82 -23.70
N SER A 88 -5.57 3.22 -23.84
CA SER A 88 -4.37 3.87 -24.38
C SER A 88 -4.52 4.20 -25.86
N ASP A 89 -5.07 3.27 -26.65
CA ASP A 89 -5.32 3.46 -28.10
C ASP A 89 -6.29 4.61 -28.35
N ARG A 90 -7.39 4.71 -27.56
CA ARG A 90 -8.34 5.82 -27.65
C ARG A 90 -7.75 7.19 -27.37
N LEU A 91 -6.65 7.23 -26.63
CA LEU A 91 -5.93 8.46 -26.30
C LEU A 91 -4.75 8.71 -27.24
N GLY A 92 -4.50 7.83 -28.20
CA GLY A 92 -3.39 7.95 -29.15
C GLY A 92 -2.01 7.85 -28.51
N LEU A 93 -1.89 7.14 -27.38
CA LEU A 93 -0.63 7.01 -26.65
C LEU A 93 0.24 5.89 -27.22
N SER A 94 1.56 6.12 -27.29
CA SER A 94 2.54 5.06 -27.56
C SER A 94 2.68 4.14 -26.34
N ALA A 95 1.74 3.23 -26.16
CA ALA A 95 1.64 2.38 -24.99
C ALA A 95 1.44 0.91 -25.35
N HIS A 96 2.17 0.04 -24.68
CA HIS A 96 2.06 -1.41 -24.78
C HIS A 96 1.65 -2.00 -23.44
N HIS A 97 0.49 -2.65 -23.39
CA HIS A 97 0.02 -3.38 -22.23
C HIS A 97 0.33 -4.86 -22.41
N LEU A 98 1.17 -5.40 -21.52
CA LEU A 98 1.67 -6.77 -21.58
C LEU A 98 1.10 -7.60 -20.43
N ARG A 99 0.57 -8.77 -20.75
CA ARG A 99 0.28 -9.76 -19.73
C ARG A 99 1.58 -10.29 -19.15
N GLN A 100 1.83 -10.01 -17.89
CA GLN A 100 3.04 -10.45 -17.20
C GLN A 100 2.76 -10.70 -15.72
N ASP A 101 3.05 -11.90 -15.25
CA ASP A 101 3.23 -12.13 -13.82
C ASP A 101 4.61 -11.58 -13.41
N VAL A 102 4.60 -10.52 -12.65
CA VAL A 102 5.85 -9.85 -12.24
C VAL A 102 6.67 -10.66 -11.25
N LEU A 103 6.11 -11.71 -10.66
CA LEU A 103 6.84 -12.66 -9.81
C LEU A 103 7.49 -13.81 -10.61
N ALA A 104 7.09 -14.02 -11.86
CA ALA A 104 7.67 -15.02 -12.73
C ALA A 104 9.13 -14.70 -13.11
N ALA A 105 9.89 -15.74 -13.40
CA ALA A 105 11.34 -15.61 -13.68
C ALA A 105 11.61 -14.76 -14.93
N ASP A 106 10.81 -14.92 -15.98
CA ASP A 106 10.91 -14.23 -17.27
C ASP A 106 10.64 -12.72 -17.18
N CYS A 107 10.04 -12.25 -16.08
CA CYS A 107 9.79 -10.82 -15.88
C CYS A 107 11.07 -9.97 -15.91
N ALA A 108 12.22 -10.55 -15.59
CA ALA A 108 13.51 -9.84 -15.66
C ALA A 108 13.79 -9.27 -17.05
N GLU A 109 13.36 -9.95 -18.10
CA GLU A 109 13.55 -9.55 -19.51
C GLU A 109 12.72 -8.32 -19.91
N ARG A 110 11.73 -7.94 -19.07
CA ARG A 110 10.87 -6.77 -19.32
C ARG A 110 11.47 -5.46 -18.84
N LEU A 111 12.53 -5.50 -18.04
CA LEU A 111 13.19 -4.30 -17.53
C LEU A 111 14.46 -4.01 -18.33
N LEU A 112 14.56 -2.78 -18.81
CA LEU A 112 15.70 -2.31 -19.60
C LEU A 112 16.34 -1.08 -18.92
N PRO A 113 17.63 -0.81 -19.14
CA PRO A 113 18.34 0.32 -18.50
C PRO A 113 17.69 1.69 -18.77
N GLY A 114 17.02 1.85 -19.93
CA GLY A 114 16.31 3.08 -20.30
C GLY A 114 14.93 3.25 -19.68
N HIS A 115 14.41 2.23 -18.98
CA HIS A 115 13.11 2.33 -18.32
C HIS A 115 13.19 3.17 -17.05
N THR A 116 12.11 3.90 -16.78
CA THR A 116 11.79 4.52 -15.50
C THR A 116 10.59 3.80 -14.90
N PRO A 117 10.82 2.78 -14.05
CA PRO A 117 9.75 2.04 -13.43
C PRO A 117 8.98 2.87 -12.43
N VAL A 118 7.65 2.74 -12.45
CA VAL A 118 6.74 3.32 -11.46
C VAL A 118 5.79 2.26 -10.94
N ALA A 119 5.48 2.31 -9.64
CA ALA A 119 4.53 1.40 -9.03
C ALA A 119 3.72 2.10 -7.94
N LEU A 120 2.41 2.14 -8.11
CA LEU A 120 1.47 2.62 -7.10
C LEU A 120 0.60 1.43 -6.63
N HIS A 121 0.65 1.12 -5.34
CA HIS A 121 -0.01 -0.04 -4.72
C HIS A 121 0.53 -1.42 -5.12
N ALA A 122 1.74 -1.53 -5.65
CA ALA A 122 2.43 -2.81 -5.74
C ALA A 122 2.90 -3.22 -4.33
N CYS A 123 2.27 -4.22 -3.72
CA CYS A 123 2.39 -4.51 -2.30
C CYS A 123 3.27 -5.74 -2.02
N GLY A 124 4.00 -5.70 -0.90
CA GLY A 124 4.82 -6.82 -0.44
C GLY A 124 5.87 -7.25 -1.46
N GLU A 125 5.93 -8.53 -1.79
CA GLU A 125 6.94 -9.06 -2.73
C GLU A 125 6.88 -8.42 -4.13
N LEU A 126 5.73 -7.87 -4.54
CA LEU A 126 5.60 -7.21 -5.83
C LEU A 126 6.55 -6.01 -5.98
N HIS A 127 6.62 -5.12 -4.96
CA HIS A 127 7.55 -4.00 -5.04
C HIS A 127 8.99 -4.38 -4.70
N LEU A 128 9.20 -5.37 -3.83
CA LEU A 128 10.55 -5.88 -3.56
C LEU A 128 11.18 -6.49 -4.82
N ARG A 129 10.37 -7.22 -5.58
CA ARG A 129 10.80 -7.77 -6.87
C ARG A 129 11.17 -6.66 -7.86
N LEU A 130 10.34 -5.60 -7.94
CA LEU A 130 10.65 -4.45 -8.79
C LEU A 130 11.99 -3.82 -8.42
N LEU A 131 12.23 -3.55 -7.13
CA LEU A 131 13.49 -2.94 -6.68
C LEU A 131 14.71 -3.78 -7.04
N ARG A 132 14.63 -5.11 -6.86
CA ARG A 132 15.71 -6.04 -7.25
C ARG A 132 15.94 -6.02 -8.76
N LEU A 133 14.89 -6.22 -9.54
CA LEU A 133 15.01 -6.29 -11.00
C LEU A 133 15.44 -4.97 -11.64
N ALA A 134 14.91 -3.84 -11.18
CA ALA A 134 15.30 -2.53 -11.66
C ALA A 134 16.78 -2.23 -11.39
N SER A 135 17.28 -2.62 -10.21
CA SER A 135 18.71 -2.51 -9.87
C SER A 135 19.57 -3.40 -10.77
N GLN A 136 19.16 -4.65 -10.99
CA GLN A 136 19.89 -5.61 -11.85
C GLN A 136 19.89 -5.17 -13.32
N ALA A 137 18.77 -4.63 -13.80
CA ALA A 137 18.65 -4.11 -15.15
C ALA A 137 19.38 -2.77 -15.38
N GLY A 138 19.93 -2.16 -14.31
CA GLY A 138 20.61 -0.87 -14.43
C GLY A 138 19.66 0.32 -14.64
N CYS A 139 18.39 0.22 -14.24
CA CYS A 139 17.46 1.35 -14.23
C CYS A 139 18.01 2.43 -13.28
N ARG A 140 18.13 3.66 -13.78
CA ARG A 140 18.80 4.73 -13.05
C ARG A 140 17.90 5.50 -12.10
N GLN A 141 16.61 5.35 -12.24
CA GLN A 141 15.58 6.02 -11.45
C GLN A 141 14.30 5.20 -11.47
N LEU A 142 13.56 5.22 -10.38
CA LEU A 142 12.27 4.58 -10.23
C LEU A 142 11.47 5.28 -9.13
N ALA A 143 10.15 5.06 -9.09
CA ALA A 143 9.32 5.53 -7.98
C ALA A 143 8.30 4.47 -7.57
N VAL A 144 8.21 4.22 -6.26
CA VAL A 144 7.33 3.21 -5.69
C VAL A 144 6.58 3.77 -4.48
N ALA A 145 5.27 3.56 -4.43
CA ALA A 145 4.45 3.83 -3.26
C ALA A 145 3.61 2.59 -2.89
N PRO A 146 4.16 1.67 -2.08
CA PRO A 146 3.42 0.52 -1.61
C PRO A 146 2.42 0.92 -0.52
N CYS A 147 1.27 0.23 -0.45
CA CYS A 147 0.28 0.46 0.61
C CYS A 147 0.27 -0.64 1.67
N CYS A 148 0.85 -1.79 1.41
CA CYS A 148 0.95 -2.91 2.34
C CYS A 148 2.28 -3.65 2.19
N TYR A 149 2.78 -4.17 3.31
CA TYR A 149 4.08 -4.85 3.39
C TYR A 149 3.96 -6.34 3.70
N ASN A 150 2.79 -6.80 4.13
CA ASN A 150 2.54 -8.15 4.63
C ASN A 150 2.39 -9.23 3.53
N ARG A 151 2.46 -8.88 2.25
CA ARG A 151 2.39 -9.85 1.14
C ARG A 151 3.79 -10.35 0.80
N ILE A 152 4.35 -11.14 1.72
CA ILE A 152 5.67 -11.77 1.61
C ILE A 152 5.53 -13.30 1.62
N PRO A 153 6.46 -14.04 1.00
CA PRO A 153 6.38 -15.49 0.89
C PRO A 153 6.67 -16.25 2.19
N GLY A 154 7.27 -15.61 3.18
CA GLY A 154 7.68 -16.25 4.44
C GLY A 154 7.06 -15.61 5.67
N PRO A 155 7.32 -16.14 6.88
CA PRO A 155 6.79 -15.63 8.14
C PRO A 155 7.44 -14.31 8.59
N PHE A 156 8.63 -13.99 8.05
CA PHE A 156 9.39 -12.79 8.40
C PHE A 156 9.83 -12.02 7.16
N TYR A 157 9.88 -10.70 7.29
CA TYR A 157 10.40 -9.82 6.25
C TYR A 157 11.88 -10.09 5.99
N GLN A 158 12.25 -10.18 4.71
CA GLN A 158 13.63 -10.34 4.28
C GLN A 158 14.19 -8.99 3.82
N PRO A 159 15.16 -8.40 4.54
CA PRO A 159 15.74 -7.12 4.18
C PRO A 159 16.44 -7.13 2.83
N LEU A 160 16.34 -6.03 2.08
CA LEU A 160 17.03 -5.86 0.79
C LEU A 160 18.47 -5.38 0.96
N SER A 161 18.75 -4.55 1.98
CA SER A 161 20.08 -3.98 2.18
C SER A 161 20.90 -4.81 3.16
N GLN A 162 22.22 -4.81 2.98
CA GLN A 162 23.16 -5.44 3.92
C GLN A 162 23.05 -4.83 5.32
N THR A 163 22.85 -3.51 5.40
CA THR A 163 22.70 -2.81 6.68
C THR A 163 21.47 -3.30 7.44
N ALA A 164 20.32 -3.41 6.77
CA ALA A 164 19.13 -3.94 7.39
C ALA A 164 19.23 -5.43 7.72
N GLY A 165 19.98 -6.21 6.92
CA GLY A 165 20.26 -7.63 7.21
C GLY A 165 21.10 -7.86 8.46
N ARG A 166 21.82 -6.85 8.94
CA ARG A 166 22.59 -6.88 10.21
C ARG A 166 21.78 -6.39 11.41
N SER A 167 20.56 -5.89 11.18
CA SER A 167 19.68 -5.43 12.24
C SER A 167 19.16 -6.61 13.06
N LEU A 168 19.05 -6.41 14.37
CA LEU A 168 18.37 -7.34 15.27
C LEU A 168 16.83 -7.26 15.16
N LEU A 169 16.31 -6.29 14.41
CA LEU A 169 14.87 -6.14 14.18
C LEU A 169 14.37 -7.22 13.22
N ALA A 170 13.58 -8.15 13.75
CA ALA A 170 12.85 -9.13 12.97
C ALA A 170 11.38 -8.71 12.88
N LEU A 171 10.88 -8.46 11.68
CA LEU A 171 9.49 -8.09 11.44
C LEU A 171 8.70 -9.32 11.00
N SER A 172 7.74 -9.74 11.82
CA SER A 172 6.81 -10.82 11.52
C SER A 172 5.70 -10.35 10.57
N LEU A 173 4.93 -11.32 10.03
CA LEU A 173 3.73 -11.01 9.24
C LEU A 173 2.72 -10.17 10.01
N ASP A 174 2.61 -10.34 11.33
CA ASP A 174 1.67 -9.58 12.15
C ASP A 174 2.14 -8.13 12.32
N ASP A 175 3.44 -7.90 12.50
CA ASP A 175 4.01 -6.55 12.50
C ASP A 175 3.76 -5.85 11.16
N LEU A 176 3.95 -6.55 10.05
CA LEU A 176 3.73 -6.02 8.70
C LEU A 176 2.25 -5.77 8.35
N ARG A 177 1.31 -6.31 9.14
CA ARG A 177 -0.13 -6.05 9.02
C ARG A 177 -0.57 -4.76 9.71
N LEU A 178 0.22 -4.22 10.63
CA LEU A 178 -0.14 -2.99 11.35
C LEU A 178 -0.56 -1.84 10.40
N PRO A 179 0.15 -1.55 9.29
CA PRO A 179 -0.25 -0.51 8.36
C PRO A 179 -1.59 -0.75 7.66
N LEU A 180 -2.06 -2.01 7.57
CA LEU A 180 -3.37 -2.32 6.96
C LEU A 180 -4.54 -1.78 7.78
N SER A 181 -4.32 -1.56 9.08
CA SER A 181 -5.33 -0.97 9.95
C SER A 181 -5.48 0.54 9.74
N GLU A 182 -4.59 1.18 8.96
CA GLU A 182 -4.68 2.59 8.63
C GLU A 182 -5.93 2.92 7.80
N THR A 183 -6.73 3.87 8.30
CA THR A 183 -8.00 4.27 7.70
C THR A 183 -7.97 5.66 7.09
N VAL A 184 -6.78 6.21 6.78
CA VAL A 184 -6.62 7.58 6.25
C VAL A 184 -7.51 7.83 5.03
N THR A 185 -7.70 6.83 4.18
CA THR A 185 -8.55 6.90 2.99
C THR A 185 -9.96 6.38 3.19
N ALA A 186 -10.31 5.93 4.39
CA ALA A 186 -11.63 5.37 4.67
C ALA A 186 -12.70 6.47 4.78
N SER A 187 -13.98 6.08 4.58
CA SER A 187 -15.11 6.97 4.82
C SER A 187 -15.18 7.41 6.29
N GLN A 188 -15.84 8.54 6.57
CA GLN A 188 -16.03 9.02 7.94
C GLN A 188 -16.69 7.97 8.85
N ARG A 189 -17.64 7.20 8.31
CA ARG A 189 -18.30 6.11 9.06
C ARG A 189 -17.28 5.06 9.50
N VAL A 190 -16.41 4.60 8.60
CA VAL A 190 -15.39 3.59 8.90
C VAL A 190 -14.37 4.13 9.90
N ARG A 191 -13.97 5.40 9.78
CA ARG A 191 -13.07 6.04 10.74
C ARG A 191 -13.69 6.08 12.14
N ARG A 192 -14.94 6.54 12.28
CA ARG A 192 -15.65 6.58 13.57
C ARG A 192 -15.75 5.19 14.20
N GLN A 193 -16.11 4.17 13.42
CA GLN A 193 -16.20 2.78 13.90
C GLN A 193 -14.84 2.28 14.41
N ARG A 194 -13.76 2.59 13.69
CA ARG A 194 -12.42 2.25 14.13
C ARG A 194 -12.04 2.97 15.41
N ASP A 195 -12.22 4.28 15.47
CA ASP A 195 -11.85 5.09 16.63
C ASP A 195 -12.61 4.59 17.87
N GLN A 196 -13.90 4.30 17.72
CA GLN A 196 -14.73 3.72 18.79
C GLN A 196 -14.23 2.32 19.19
N SER A 197 -13.86 1.47 18.22
CA SER A 197 -13.31 0.15 18.49
C SER A 197 -11.98 0.24 19.24
N MET A 198 -11.10 1.15 18.83
CA MET A 198 -9.80 1.35 19.49
C MET A 198 -9.98 1.89 20.92
N ALA A 199 -10.83 2.89 21.12
CA ALA A 199 -11.11 3.44 22.44
C ALA A 199 -11.63 2.36 23.40
N ARG A 200 -12.57 1.52 22.94
CA ARG A 200 -13.12 0.42 23.75
C ARG A 200 -12.08 -0.65 24.06
N ARG A 201 -11.23 -1.00 23.10
CA ARG A 201 -10.15 -1.98 23.32
C ARG A 201 -9.10 -1.48 24.29
N LEU A 202 -8.67 -0.21 24.16
CA LEU A 202 -7.74 0.41 25.08
C LEU A 202 -8.31 0.49 26.50
N GLY A 203 -9.57 0.91 26.64
CA GLY A 203 -10.23 0.94 27.94
C GLY A 203 -10.38 -0.44 28.55
N PHE A 204 -10.71 -1.47 27.76
CA PHE A 204 -10.73 -2.84 28.26
C PHE A 204 -9.33 -3.36 28.62
N ASP A 205 -8.29 -2.95 27.89
CA ASP A 205 -6.91 -3.32 28.22
C ASP A 205 -6.49 -2.78 29.60
N LEU A 206 -6.86 -1.54 29.94
CA LEU A 206 -6.64 -0.99 31.27
C LEU A 206 -7.39 -1.80 32.34
N LEU A 207 -8.67 -2.04 32.11
CA LEU A 207 -9.51 -2.80 33.03
C LEU A 207 -8.97 -4.23 33.27
N GLN A 208 -8.58 -4.95 32.22
CA GLN A 208 -8.08 -6.32 32.37
C GLN A 208 -6.75 -6.37 33.13
N ARG A 209 -5.89 -5.33 33.01
CA ARG A 209 -4.65 -5.23 33.80
C ARG A 209 -4.96 -5.09 35.27
N GLU A 210 -5.93 -4.24 35.62
CA GLU A 210 -6.42 -4.09 37.01
C GLU A 210 -7.02 -5.39 37.55
N LEU A 211 -7.93 -6.04 36.80
CA LEU A 211 -8.58 -7.29 37.22
C LEU A 211 -7.59 -8.44 37.44
N ARG A 212 -6.51 -8.47 36.63
CA ARG A 212 -5.49 -9.51 36.74
C ARG A 212 -4.36 -9.16 37.70
N GLY A 213 -4.20 -7.89 38.05
CA GLY A 213 -3.02 -7.40 38.77
C GLY A 213 -1.71 -7.54 37.99
N ILE A 214 -1.77 -7.61 36.64
CA ILE A 214 -0.63 -7.84 35.76
C ILE A 214 -0.61 -6.75 34.69
N ASP A 215 0.46 -5.95 34.65
CA ASP A 215 0.67 -4.92 33.63
C ASP A 215 1.14 -5.51 32.30
N GLN A 216 0.27 -6.31 31.69
CA GLN A 216 0.55 -7.00 30.44
C GLN A 216 -0.67 -7.03 29.52
N TYR A 217 -0.49 -6.69 28.25
CA TYR A 217 -1.55 -6.73 27.25
C TYR A 217 -2.16 -8.12 27.10
N LEU A 218 -3.49 -8.17 27.06
CA LEU A 218 -4.26 -9.36 26.73
C LEU A 218 -4.96 -9.16 25.39
N SER A 219 -4.61 -9.95 24.39
CA SER A 219 -5.17 -9.80 23.04
C SER A 219 -6.70 -10.01 23.04
N VAL A 220 -7.43 -9.10 22.40
CA VAL A 220 -8.88 -9.19 22.18
C VAL A 220 -9.13 -9.69 20.76
N PRO A 221 -10.01 -10.70 20.57
CA PRO A 221 -10.33 -11.21 19.24
C PRO A 221 -11.01 -10.15 18.37
N SER A 222 -11.12 -10.42 17.08
CA SER A 222 -11.94 -9.61 16.19
C SER A 222 -13.41 -9.72 16.62
N LEU A 223 -14.06 -8.58 16.84
CA LEU A 223 -15.45 -8.51 17.31
C LEU A 223 -16.35 -7.97 16.19
N PRO A 224 -17.60 -8.45 16.08
CA PRO A 224 -18.60 -7.88 15.18
C PRO A 224 -18.86 -6.39 15.49
N VAL A 225 -19.21 -5.61 14.47
CA VAL A 225 -19.50 -4.17 14.61
C VAL A 225 -20.63 -3.91 15.62
N ALA A 226 -21.61 -4.79 15.73
CA ALA A 226 -22.70 -4.70 16.70
C ALA A 226 -22.22 -4.60 18.18
N TRP A 227 -21.02 -5.08 18.50
CA TRP A 227 -20.44 -4.91 19.83
C TRP A 227 -20.10 -3.45 20.15
N LEU A 228 -19.86 -2.64 19.13
CA LEU A 228 -19.58 -1.20 19.30
C LEU A 228 -20.83 -0.38 19.65
N GLU A 229 -22.01 -0.93 19.42
CA GLU A 229 -23.29 -0.26 19.71
C GLU A 229 -23.78 -0.52 21.14
N ARG A 230 -23.19 -1.49 21.86
CA ARG A 230 -23.56 -1.85 23.22
C ARG A 230 -23.08 -0.78 24.23
N PRO A 231 -23.72 -0.65 25.39
CA PRO A 231 -23.17 0.10 26.51
C PRO A 231 -21.76 -0.40 26.85
N TYR A 232 -20.86 0.51 27.22
CA TYR A 232 -19.45 0.15 27.41
C TYR A 232 -19.25 -0.86 28.56
N ALA A 233 -20.03 -0.74 29.63
CA ALA A 233 -20.01 -1.68 30.76
C ALA A 233 -20.37 -3.12 30.31
N ASP A 234 -21.38 -3.26 29.42
CA ASP A 234 -21.78 -4.57 28.89
C ASP A 234 -20.69 -5.15 27.97
N TYR A 235 -20.09 -4.30 27.14
CA TYR A 235 -18.94 -4.67 26.33
C TYR A 235 -17.80 -5.22 27.18
N CYS A 236 -17.47 -4.57 28.29
CA CYS A 236 -16.40 -5.02 29.17
C CYS A 236 -16.75 -6.31 29.91
N ARG A 237 -17.99 -6.47 30.41
CA ARG A 237 -18.44 -7.69 31.06
C ARG A 237 -18.38 -8.90 30.14
N GLU A 238 -18.93 -8.78 28.92
CA GLU A 238 -18.92 -9.88 27.96
C GLU A 238 -17.50 -10.24 27.52
N LEU A 239 -16.62 -9.26 27.35
CA LEU A 239 -15.21 -9.53 27.06
C LEU A 239 -14.48 -10.20 28.22
N ALA A 240 -14.76 -9.79 29.46
CA ALA A 240 -14.21 -10.43 30.64
C ALA A 240 -14.61 -11.92 30.69
N VAL A 241 -15.90 -12.22 30.50
CA VAL A 241 -16.38 -13.61 30.37
C VAL A 241 -15.68 -14.37 29.26
N LEU A 242 -15.60 -13.78 28.06
CA LEU A 242 -14.93 -14.40 26.90
C LEU A 242 -13.45 -14.72 27.16
N LYS A 243 -12.81 -13.95 28.03
CA LYS A 243 -11.40 -14.09 28.40
C LYS A 243 -11.18 -14.85 29.70
N GLY A 244 -12.24 -15.35 30.35
CA GLY A 244 -12.14 -16.07 31.63
C GLY A 244 -11.63 -15.18 32.77
N LEU A 245 -11.93 -13.88 32.70
CA LEU A 245 -11.57 -12.91 33.75
C LEU A 245 -12.68 -12.78 34.80
N PRO A 246 -12.36 -12.31 36.02
CA PRO A 246 -13.36 -11.92 37.00
C PRO A 246 -14.33 -10.89 36.43
N GLU A 247 -15.58 -10.94 36.87
CA GLU A 247 -16.58 -9.94 36.47
C GLU A 247 -16.15 -8.55 36.98
N PRO A 248 -16.09 -7.51 36.13
CA PRO A 248 -15.79 -6.16 36.58
C PRO A 248 -16.86 -5.66 37.55
N ALA A 249 -16.43 -4.99 38.61
CA ALA A 249 -17.36 -4.29 39.49
C ALA A 249 -18.14 -3.23 38.69
N ALA A 250 -19.42 -3.01 39.11
CA ALA A 250 -20.34 -2.07 38.43
C ALA A 250 -19.87 -0.62 38.54
#